data_e6e659ec00a1ff7717b39474c0f18aef
#
_entry.id   e6e659ec00a1ff7717b39474c0f18aef
#
_cell.length_a   1.000
_cell.length_b   1.000
_cell.length_c   1.000
_cell.angle_alpha   90.00
_cell.angle_beta   90.00
_cell.angle_gamma   90.00
#
_symmetry.space_group_name_H-M   'P 1'
#
loop_
_entity.id
_entity.type
_entity.pdbx_description
1 polymer ?
#
loop_
_entity_poly.entity_id
_entity_poly.type
_entity_poly.pdbx_seq_one_letter_code
_entity_poly.pdbx_strand_id
1 'polypeptide(L)'
;MDKLSLMHLEGLPIKGDSVFCDITMQDESLKITETSGIFKKKAKNTFSLDLNKIISMDIINEKNIQEKQKSIVGRGIAGAVLFGPAGAIVGGLSGTGKKQKIKTKNVFVISYYGKDNEVKSINFDPGLVIAFVEEFIRDYEDKCGKNQQVNEHGEIEL
;
A
#
# COMPACT_ATOMS: atom_id res chain seq x y z
N MET A 1 10.72 -3.92 11.35
CA MET A 1 11.29 -2.83 10.53
C MET A 1 10.28 -1.70 10.43
N ASP A 2 10.65 -0.54 10.89
CA ASP A 2 9.71 0.58 11.00
C ASP A 2 9.74 1.55 9.81
N LYS A 3 10.63 1.32 8.87
CA LYS A 3 10.84 2.22 7.73
C LYS A 3 11.19 1.49 6.45
N LEU A 4 10.53 1.89 5.36
CA LEU A 4 10.85 1.51 3.99
C LEU A 4 11.16 2.75 3.15
N SER A 5 11.97 2.61 2.11
CA SER A 5 12.17 3.63 1.09
C SER A 5 11.90 3.01 -0.28
N LEU A 6 10.80 3.41 -0.91
CA LEU A 6 10.31 2.81 -2.14
C LEU A 6 9.98 3.88 -3.18
N MET A 7 10.05 3.52 -4.44
CA MET A 7 9.63 4.38 -5.53
C MET A 7 8.10 4.41 -5.61
N HIS A 8 7.52 5.60 -5.57
CA HIS A 8 6.09 5.81 -5.75
C HIS A 8 5.69 5.56 -7.20
N LEU A 9 4.62 4.81 -7.38
CA LEU A 9 4.01 4.55 -8.69
C LEU A 9 2.77 5.39 -8.89
N GLU A 10 1.80 5.28 -7.96
CA GLU A 10 0.52 5.96 -8.08
C GLU A 10 -0.22 6.04 -6.73
N GLY A 11 -1.19 6.95 -6.65
CA GLY A 11 -2.12 7.06 -5.53
C GLY A 11 -1.87 8.23 -4.59
N LEU A 12 -0.78 8.95 -4.72
CA LEU A 12 -0.49 10.18 -4.01
C LEU A 12 -0.37 11.37 -4.98
N PRO A 13 -0.75 12.58 -4.55
CA PRO A 13 -0.63 13.78 -5.39
C PRO A 13 0.83 14.25 -5.48
N ILE A 14 1.68 13.42 -6.01
CA ILE A 14 3.11 13.66 -6.20
C ILE A 14 3.35 14.05 -7.65
N LYS A 15 4.07 15.14 -7.86
CA LYS A 15 4.48 15.59 -9.19
C LYS A 15 5.83 15.01 -9.55
N GLY A 16 5.93 14.45 -10.73
CA GLY A 16 7.15 13.90 -11.29
C GLY A 16 7.19 12.38 -11.31
N ASP A 17 8.07 11.87 -12.14
CA ASP A 17 8.32 10.44 -12.30
C ASP A 17 9.45 9.99 -11.38
N SER A 18 9.38 8.74 -10.95
CA SER A 18 10.46 8.11 -10.17
C SER A 18 10.77 8.81 -8.84
N VAL A 19 9.74 9.25 -8.13
CA VAL A 19 9.88 9.86 -6.82
C VAL A 19 9.93 8.77 -5.74
N PHE A 20 10.96 8.83 -4.90
CA PHE A 20 11.06 7.94 -3.74
C PHE A 20 10.29 8.51 -2.55
N CYS A 21 9.69 7.62 -1.80
CA CYS A 21 9.01 7.92 -0.55
C CYS A 21 9.59 7.08 0.58
N ASP A 22 9.81 7.73 1.70
CA ASP A 22 10.07 7.05 2.97
C ASP A 22 8.74 6.73 3.63
N ILE A 23 8.47 5.47 3.88
CA ILE A 23 7.26 4.97 4.52
C ILE A 23 7.65 4.54 5.93
N THR A 24 7.06 5.18 6.92
CA THR A 24 7.38 4.93 8.32
C THR A 24 6.11 4.62 9.11
N MET A 25 6.12 3.51 9.84
CA MET A 25 5.04 3.16 10.73
C MET A 25 5.28 3.80 12.11
N GLN A 26 4.31 4.59 12.54
CA GLN A 26 4.25 5.18 13.88
C GLN A 26 3.12 4.55 14.67
N ASP A 27 2.94 4.97 15.93
CA ASP A 27 2.01 4.31 16.85
C ASP A 27 0.61 4.07 16.29
N GLU A 28 -0.01 5.08 15.71
CA GLU A 28 -1.37 5.02 15.16
C GLU A 28 -1.47 5.45 13.70
N SER A 29 -0.34 5.75 13.08
CA SER A 29 -0.32 6.27 11.72
C SER A 29 0.83 5.75 10.89
N LEU A 30 0.58 5.66 9.60
CA LEU A 30 1.58 5.45 8.58
C LEU A 30 1.95 6.81 7.99
N LYS A 31 3.21 7.18 8.04
CA LYS A 31 3.72 8.39 7.41
C LYS A 31 4.48 8.06 6.14
N ILE A 32 4.12 8.75 5.09
CA ILE A 32 4.75 8.64 3.78
C ILE A 32 5.33 9.99 3.44
N THR A 33 6.64 10.06 3.39
CA THR A 33 7.38 11.30 3.14
C THR A 33 8.04 11.25 1.77
N GLU A 34 7.68 12.19 0.90
CA GLU A 34 8.31 12.38 -0.39
C GLU A 34 9.76 12.83 -0.21
N THR A 35 10.71 12.17 -0.87
CA THR A 35 12.12 12.49 -0.79
C THR A 35 12.67 12.96 -2.13
N SER A 36 13.57 13.92 -2.11
CA SER A 36 14.26 14.39 -3.32
C SER A 36 15.62 13.70 -3.47
N GLY A 37 15.69 12.79 -4.44
CA GLY A 37 16.94 12.14 -4.87
C GLY A 37 17.49 11.09 -3.91
N ILE A 38 18.35 10.25 -4.45
CA ILE A 38 18.97 9.12 -3.74
C ILE A 38 19.99 9.59 -2.70
N PHE A 39 20.66 10.72 -2.97
CA PHE A 39 21.80 11.20 -2.17
C PHE A 39 21.50 12.42 -1.29
N LYS A 40 20.43 13.15 -1.57
CA LYS A 40 20.01 14.31 -0.76
C LYS A 40 18.54 14.17 -0.42
N LYS A 41 18.25 13.47 0.64
CA LYS A 41 16.90 13.29 1.14
C LYS A 41 16.38 14.58 1.78
N LYS A 42 15.93 15.52 0.98
CA LYS A 42 15.12 16.62 1.48
C LYS A 42 13.67 16.17 1.50
N ALA A 43 13.07 16.13 2.68
CA ALA A 43 11.64 15.90 2.83
C ALA A 43 10.87 17.04 2.16
N LYS A 44 9.99 16.71 1.21
CA LYS A 44 9.11 17.71 0.57
C LYS A 44 7.73 17.69 1.21
N ASN A 45 6.95 16.65 0.96
CA ASN A 45 5.61 16.50 1.48
C ASN A 45 5.54 15.24 2.35
N THR A 46 4.77 15.33 3.42
CA THR A 46 4.46 14.18 4.28
C THR A 46 2.98 13.93 4.27
N PHE A 47 2.60 12.71 3.92
CA PHE A 47 1.24 12.22 3.97
C PHE A 47 1.08 11.35 5.22
N SER A 48 -0.01 11.53 5.92
CA SER A 48 -0.33 10.73 7.11
C SER A 48 -1.61 9.94 6.89
N LEU A 49 -1.55 8.65 7.15
CA LEU A 49 -2.66 7.72 7.02
C LEU A 49 -2.87 7.00 8.36
N ASP A 50 -4.07 7.09 8.90
CA ASP A 50 -4.46 6.36 10.10
C ASP A 50 -4.41 4.86 9.85
N LEU A 51 -3.73 4.12 10.72
CA LEU A 51 -3.61 2.66 10.60
C LEU A 51 -4.98 1.96 10.63
N ASN A 52 -5.95 2.53 11.34
CA ASN A 52 -7.32 1.98 11.38
C ASN A 52 -8.08 2.14 10.06
N LYS A 53 -7.64 3.01 9.19
CA LYS A 53 -8.23 3.18 7.85
C LYS A 53 -7.61 2.28 6.80
N ILE A 54 -6.50 1.64 7.11
CA ILE A 54 -5.84 0.71 6.19
C ILE A 54 -6.64 -0.58 6.15
N ILE A 55 -7.01 -0.99 4.96
CA ILE A 55 -7.74 -2.24 4.69
C ILE A 55 -6.74 -3.39 4.60
N SER A 56 -5.69 -3.20 3.81
CA SER A 56 -4.66 -4.21 3.61
C SER A 56 -3.36 -3.60 3.08
N MET A 57 -2.27 -4.31 3.32
CA MET A 57 -0.99 -4.10 2.68
C MET A 57 -0.59 -5.40 1.98
N ASP A 58 -0.39 -5.36 0.67
CA ASP A 58 -0.14 -6.55 -0.12
C ASP A 58 0.95 -6.32 -1.17
N ILE A 59 1.68 -7.38 -1.47
CA ILE A 59 2.51 -7.44 -2.68
C ILE A 59 1.72 -8.22 -3.72
N ILE A 60 1.35 -7.57 -4.81
CA ILE A 60 0.59 -8.19 -5.90
C ILE A 60 1.44 -8.40 -7.14
N ASN A 61 1.14 -9.45 -7.86
CA ASN A 61 1.70 -9.78 -9.17
C ASN A 61 0.64 -10.52 -10.02
N GLU A 62 0.97 -10.83 -11.27
CA GLU A 62 0.06 -11.54 -12.16
C GLU A 62 -0.45 -12.87 -11.59
N LYS A 63 0.36 -13.55 -10.77
CA LYS A 63 0.04 -14.88 -10.25
C LYS A 63 -0.92 -14.82 -9.04
N ASN A 64 -0.79 -13.83 -8.18
CA ASN A 64 -1.52 -13.78 -6.90
C ASN A 64 -2.64 -12.76 -6.84
N ILE A 65 -2.76 -11.88 -7.83
CA ILE A 65 -3.74 -10.77 -7.79
C ILE A 65 -5.18 -11.24 -7.58
N GLN A 66 -5.59 -12.34 -8.21
CA GLN A 66 -6.95 -12.86 -8.07
C GLN A 66 -7.21 -13.41 -6.67
N GLU A 67 -6.26 -14.14 -6.10
CA GLU A 67 -6.37 -14.66 -4.72
C GLU A 67 -6.41 -13.53 -3.70
N LYS A 68 -5.59 -12.52 -3.88
CA LYS A 68 -5.56 -11.34 -3.02
C LYS A 68 -6.87 -10.56 -3.08
N GLN A 69 -7.44 -10.38 -4.27
CA GLN A 69 -8.75 -9.76 -4.44
C GLN A 69 -9.86 -10.56 -3.73
N LYS A 70 -9.89 -11.88 -3.89
CA LYS A 70 -10.87 -12.75 -3.22
C LYS A 70 -10.75 -12.66 -1.69
N SER A 71 -9.53 -12.63 -1.17
CA SER A 71 -9.29 -12.51 0.27
C SER A 71 -9.88 -11.22 0.84
N ILE A 72 -9.75 -10.10 0.13
CA ILE A 72 -10.27 -8.81 0.57
C ILE A 72 -11.79 -8.74 0.42
N VAL A 73 -12.34 -9.24 -0.68
CA VAL A 73 -13.80 -9.34 -0.89
C VAL A 73 -14.44 -10.24 0.17
N GLY A 74 -13.77 -11.33 0.56
CA GLY A 74 -14.22 -12.21 1.65
C GLY A 74 -14.31 -11.52 3.01
N ARG A 75 -13.66 -10.37 3.19
CA ARG A 75 -13.77 -9.53 4.39
C ARG A 75 -14.94 -8.55 4.35
N GLY A 76 -15.85 -8.68 3.39
CA GLY A 76 -17.05 -7.85 3.28
C GLY A 76 -16.88 -6.52 2.55
N ILE A 77 -15.75 -6.30 1.89
CA ILE A 77 -15.51 -5.11 1.09
C ILE A 77 -16.04 -5.34 -0.31
N ALA A 78 -17.30 -5.01 -0.52
CA ALA A 78 -17.97 -5.18 -1.79
C ALA A 78 -17.77 -3.99 -2.71
N GLY A 79 -17.62 -4.25 -4.01
CA GLY A 79 -17.72 -3.24 -5.07
C GLY A 79 -16.52 -2.30 -5.22
N ALA A 80 -15.46 -2.52 -4.47
CA ALA A 80 -14.27 -1.71 -4.60
C ALA A 80 -13.42 -2.17 -5.80
N VAL A 81 -12.92 -1.21 -6.54
CA VAL A 81 -11.78 -1.45 -7.43
C VAL A 81 -10.56 -1.67 -6.54
N LEU A 82 -10.44 -2.91 -6.08
CA LEU A 82 -9.32 -3.31 -5.25
C LEU A 82 -8.03 -3.19 -6.07
N PHE A 83 -7.04 -2.61 -5.43
CA PHE A 83 -5.74 -2.35 -6.03
C PHE A 83 -5.73 -1.27 -7.13
N GLY A 84 -6.86 -0.66 -7.49
CA GLY A 84 -6.91 0.46 -8.41
C GLY A 84 -6.05 0.27 -9.66
N PRO A 85 -5.25 1.28 -10.05
CA PRO A 85 -4.36 1.20 -11.20
C PRO A 85 -3.28 0.10 -11.09
N ALA A 86 -2.94 -0.35 -9.88
CA ALA A 86 -1.98 -1.43 -9.69
C ALA A 86 -2.45 -2.75 -10.32
N GLY A 87 -3.75 -3.01 -10.29
CA GLY A 87 -4.33 -4.16 -10.97
C GLY A 87 -4.09 -4.13 -12.48
N ALA A 88 -4.16 -2.96 -13.10
CA ALA A 88 -3.86 -2.78 -14.52
C ALA A 88 -2.36 -2.92 -14.83
N ILE A 89 -1.49 -2.44 -13.96
CA ILE A 89 -0.03 -2.57 -14.11
C ILE A 89 0.38 -4.04 -14.09
N VAL A 90 -0.12 -4.78 -13.13
CA VAL A 90 0.20 -6.20 -12.92
C VAL A 90 -0.47 -7.09 -13.96
N GLY A 91 -1.72 -6.79 -14.31
CA GLY A 91 -2.52 -7.61 -15.23
C GLY A 91 -2.17 -7.45 -16.71
N GLY A 92 -1.21 -6.60 -17.07
CA GLY A 92 -0.85 -6.35 -18.45
C GLY A 92 -1.96 -5.70 -19.29
N LEU A 93 -3.04 -5.30 -18.66
CA LEU A 93 -4.18 -4.65 -19.30
C LEU A 93 -3.95 -3.14 -19.46
N SER A 94 -2.80 -2.78 -19.98
CA SER A 94 -2.51 -1.38 -20.35
C SER A 94 -3.28 -1.02 -21.61
N GLY A 95 -4.60 -0.92 -21.49
CA GLY A 95 -5.49 -0.57 -22.58
C GLY A 95 -5.46 0.90 -22.98
N THR A 96 -4.59 1.71 -22.45
CA THR A 96 -4.52 3.12 -22.74
C THR A 96 -3.10 3.56 -23.04
N GLY A 97 -2.67 3.41 -24.25
CA GLY A 97 -1.67 4.15 -25.00
C GLY A 97 -0.45 4.82 -24.38
N LYS A 98 -0.36 4.85 -23.06
CA LYS A 98 0.83 5.25 -22.36
C LYS A 98 1.69 4.01 -22.16
N LYS A 99 2.72 3.90 -23.00
CA LYS A 99 3.79 2.94 -22.77
C LYS A 99 4.35 3.14 -21.37
N GLN A 100 3.81 2.42 -20.41
CA GLN A 100 4.39 2.40 -19.08
C GLN A 100 5.72 1.68 -19.17
N LYS A 101 6.78 2.42 -19.00
CA LYS A 101 8.15 1.91 -18.94
C LYS A 101 8.42 1.06 -17.69
N ILE A 102 7.41 0.82 -16.87
CA ILE A 102 7.53 0.11 -15.61
C ILE A 102 7.28 -1.37 -15.88
N LYS A 103 8.36 -2.09 -16.12
CA LYS A 103 8.36 -3.57 -16.13
C LYS A 103 8.42 -4.13 -14.72
N THR A 104 7.55 -3.67 -13.85
CA THR A 104 7.50 -4.11 -12.46
C THR A 104 6.66 -5.36 -12.37
N LYS A 105 7.28 -6.49 -12.01
CA LYS A 105 6.56 -7.77 -11.83
C LYS A 105 5.75 -7.79 -10.54
N ASN A 106 6.17 -7.05 -9.54
CA ASN A 106 5.52 -6.96 -8.23
C ASN A 106 5.20 -5.50 -7.92
N VAL A 107 4.06 -5.27 -7.28
CA VAL A 107 3.64 -3.96 -6.80
C VAL A 107 3.26 -4.08 -5.32
N PHE A 108 3.81 -3.20 -4.48
CA PHE A 108 3.38 -3.05 -3.10
C PHE A 108 2.19 -2.09 -3.06
N VAL A 109 1.07 -2.57 -2.55
CA VAL A 109 -0.19 -1.83 -2.52
C VAL A 109 -0.65 -1.65 -1.09
N ILE A 110 -0.95 -0.41 -0.73
CA ILE A 110 -1.63 -0.05 0.51
C ILE A 110 -3.05 0.35 0.13
N SER A 111 -4.04 -0.46 0.51
CA SER A 111 -5.45 -0.17 0.31
C SER A 111 -6.04 0.43 1.57
N TYR A 112 -6.82 1.51 1.45
CA TYR A 112 -7.35 2.22 2.59
C TYR A 112 -8.68 2.91 2.27
N TYR A 113 -9.42 3.26 3.33
CA TYR A 113 -10.60 4.10 3.22
C TYR A 113 -10.23 5.57 3.19
N GLY A 114 -10.60 6.26 2.12
CA GLY A 114 -10.47 7.72 2.02
C GLY A 114 -11.47 8.48 2.89
N LYS A 115 -11.45 9.80 2.82
CA LYS A 115 -12.33 10.67 3.62
C LYS A 115 -13.82 10.42 3.39
N ASP A 116 -14.18 10.00 2.19
CA ASP A 116 -15.57 9.72 1.79
C ASP A 116 -15.95 8.24 1.91
N ASN A 117 -15.20 7.46 2.71
CA ASN A 117 -15.30 6.01 2.80
C ASN A 117 -15.12 5.28 1.45
N GLU A 118 -14.53 5.92 0.49
CA GLU A 118 -14.12 5.28 -0.76
C GLU A 118 -12.85 4.46 -0.55
N VAL A 119 -12.76 3.32 -1.19
CA VAL A 119 -11.53 2.53 -1.20
C VAL A 119 -10.53 3.15 -2.16
N LYS A 120 -9.38 3.48 -1.63
CA LYS A 120 -8.25 4.05 -2.37
C LYS A 120 -7.02 3.17 -2.21
N SER A 121 -6.07 3.31 -3.10
CA SER A 121 -4.80 2.60 -3.03
C SER A 121 -3.62 3.51 -3.30
N ILE A 122 -2.51 3.20 -2.64
CA ILE A 122 -1.19 3.78 -2.89
C ILE A 122 -0.28 2.67 -3.33
N ASN A 123 0.41 2.86 -4.44
CA ASN A 123 1.19 1.83 -5.09
C ASN A 123 2.66 2.23 -5.14
N PHE A 124 3.52 1.28 -4.79
CA PHE A 124 4.97 1.44 -4.80
C PHE A 124 5.65 0.29 -5.54
N ASP A 125 6.79 0.59 -6.10
CA ASP A 125 7.68 -0.43 -6.66
C ASP A 125 8.57 -1.01 -5.54
N PRO A 126 8.41 -2.28 -5.18
CA PRO A 126 9.26 -2.90 -4.17
C PRO A 126 10.68 -3.17 -4.67
N GLY A 127 10.93 -3.13 -5.98
CA GLY A 127 12.24 -3.35 -6.56
C GLY A 127 12.89 -4.64 -6.06
N LEU A 128 14.13 -4.51 -5.60
CA LEU A 128 14.91 -5.63 -5.04
C LEU A 128 14.69 -5.86 -3.54
N VAL A 129 13.92 -4.99 -2.87
CA VAL A 129 13.74 -5.02 -1.42
C VAL A 129 12.46 -5.72 -0.97
N ILE A 130 11.97 -6.65 -1.75
CA ILE A 130 10.72 -7.40 -1.48
C ILE A 130 10.72 -8.00 -0.08
N ALA A 131 11.82 -8.61 0.35
CA ALA A 131 11.91 -9.22 1.69
C ALA A 131 11.71 -8.20 2.82
N PHE A 132 12.19 -6.98 2.66
CA PHE A 132 11.95 -5.91 3.63
C PHE A 132 10.50 -5.42 3.60
N VAL A 133 9.89 -5.39 2.43
CA VAL A 133 8.45 -5.07 2.30
C VAL A 133 7.60 -6.13 2.99
N GLU A 134 7.91 -7.40 2.81
CA GLU A 134 7.24 -8.51 3.49
C GLU A 134 7.37 -8.43 5.02
N GLU A 135 8.55 -8.08 5.51
CA GLU A 135 8.78 -7.85 6.94
C GLU A 135 7.93 -6.68 7.45
N PHE A 136 7.90 -5.59 6.72
CA PHE A 136 7.08 -4.42 7.06
C PHE A 136 5.59 -4.75 7.10
N ILE A 137 5.10 -5.56 6.15
CA ILE A 137 3.71 -6.03 6.13
C ILE A 137 3.42 -6.87 7.38
N ARG A 138 4.29 -7.79 7.75
CA ARG A 138 4.13 -8.60 8.97
C ARG A 138 4.06 -7.74 10.22
N ASP A 139 4.94 -6.75 10.33
CA ASP A 139 4.95 -5.82 11.47
C ASP A 139 3.63 -5.03 11.55
N TYR A 140 3.09 -4.63 10.41
CA TYR A 140 1.77 -4.00 10.33
C TYR A 140 0.66 -4.96 10.78
N GLU A 141 0.64 -6.18 10.27
CA GLU A 141 -0.36 -7.19 10.60
C GLU A 141 -0.32 -7.53 12.10
N ASP A 142 0.86 -7.71 12.64
CA ASP A 142 1.05 -7.98 14.09
C ASP A 142 0.52 -6.81 14.94
N LYS A 143 0.81 -5.60 14.52
CA LYS A 143 0.36 -4.40 15.23
C LYS A 143 -1.16 -4.22 15.15
N CYS A 144 -1.73 -4.34 13.96
CA CYS A 144 -3.17 -4.21 13.75
C CYS A 144 -3.94 -5.45 14.24
N GLY A 145 -3.40 -6.65 14.08
CA GLY A 145 -3.97 -7.88 14.58
C GLY A 145 -4.11 -7.89 16.09
N LYS A 146 -3.12 -7.36 16.82
CA LYS A 146 -3.21 -7.19 18.28
C LYS A 146 -4.34 -6.23 18.65
N ASN A 147 -4.48 -5.14 17.93
CA ASN A 147 -5.57 -4.19 18.16
C ASN A 147 -6.94 -4.80 17.85
N GLN A 148 -7.04 -5.58 16.78
CA GLN A 148 -8.26 -6.30 16.42
C GLN A 148 -8.61 -7.38 17.44
N GLN A 149 -7.63 -8.11 17.96
CA GLN A 149 -7.86 -9.11 18.99
C GLN A 149 -8.39 -8.50 20.28
N VAL A 150 -7.91 -7.33 20.65
CA VAL A 150 -8.42 -6.59 21.82
C VAL A 150 -9.86 -6.13 21.56
N ASN A 151 -10.16 -5.66 20.37
CA ASN A 151 -11.52 -5.25 20.01
C ASN A 151 -12.47 -6.44 19.87
N GLU A 152 -12.02 -7.53 19.28
CA GLU A 152 -12.78 -8.77 19.19
C GLU A 152 -12.99 -9.39 20.58
N HIS A 153 -12.00 -9.32 21.45
CA HIS A 153 -12.18 -9.74 22.85
C HIS A 153 -13.15 -8.82 23.61
N GLY A 154 -13.13 -7.53 23.32
CA GLY A 154 -14.13 -6.61 23.85
C GLY A 154 -15.53 -6.91 23.36
N GLU A 155 -15.67 -7.32 22.11
CA GLU A 155 -16.96 -7.74 21.55
C GLU A 155 -17.36 -9.16 21.95
N ILE A 156 -16.41 -10.06 22.09
CA ILE A 156 -16.65 -11.44 22.55
C ILE A 156 -16.99 -11.47 24.03
N GLU A 157 -16.49 -10.55 24.81
CA GLU A 157 -16.89 -10.34 26.18
C GLU A 157 -18.37 -9.92 26.30
N LEU A 158 -18.92 -9.59 25.19
CA LEU A 158 -20.34 -9.30 25.07
C LEU A 158 -21.15 -10.54 24.77
#